data_6d6bc104110604137cf9c9c3bd225246
#
_entry.id   6d6bc104110604137cf9c9c3bd225246
#
_cell.length_a   1.000
_cell.length_b   1.000
_cell.length_c   1.000
_cell.angle_alpha   90.00
_cell.angle_beta   90.00
_cell.angle_gamma   90.00
#
_symmetry.space_group_name_H-M   'P 1'
#
loop_
_entity.id
_entity.type
_entity.pdbx_description
1 polymer ?
#
loop_
_entity_poly.entity_id
_entity_poly.type
_entity_poly.pdbx_seq_one_letter_code
_entity_poly.pdbx_strand_id
1 'polypeptide(L)'
;TLSGKVVVIGGGNIGADVARTAVRCGAESVDLYCLEAYDDMPMGEEDRSECERDGITVHAGWGQTEIVVEDGKCAGIRFRKCTRVKNDEGRFAPEFDDSVSEQAECTTVLYCIGQKVDWRELLTGTAVEFNPNGTVKADPVTYQTAEKDIFVGGDAYTGQKFAIDAIAAGKEGAISLHRFVRHATLTVGRNRRQFIELDKENALIPVNYDTTPRQRIGYNLSLIHISE
;
A
#
# COMPACT_ATOMS: atom_id res chain seq x y z
N THR A 1 0.76 23.09 -3.37
CA THR A 1 1.74 23.22 -4.46
C THR A 1 3.07 22.78 -3.93
N LEU A 2 3.71 21.82 -4.57
CA LEU A 2 5.09 21.44 -4.32
C LEU A 2 6.02 22.28 -5.20
N SER A 3 7.26 22.44 -4.77
CA SER A 3 8.31 23.13 -5.55
C SER A 3 9.63 22.40 -5.32
N GLY A 4 10.51 22.42 -6.34
CA GLY A 4 11.80 21.76 -6.29
C GLY A 4 11.74 20.25 -6.49
N LYS A 5 12.84 19.58 -6.17
CA LYS A 5 13.02 18.14 -6.35
C LYS A 5 12.37 17.37 -5.20
N VAL A 6 11.63 16.32 -5.51
CA VAL A 6 10.93 15.46 -4.55
C VAL A 6 11.45 14.05 -4.62
N VAL A 7 11.75 13.46 -3.46
CA VAL A 7 12.08 12.03 -3.34
C VAL A 7 10.93 11.31 -2.65
N VAL A 8 10.47 10.22 -3.26
CA VAL A 8 9.45 9.31 -2.70
C VAL A 8 10.12 8.01 -2.31
N ILE A 9 9.86 7.53 -1.10
CA ILE A 9 10.42 6.29 -0.55
C ILE A 9 9.33 5.23 -0.47
N GLY A 10 9.47 4.17 -1.25
CA GLY A 10 8.57 3.02 -1.20
C GLY A 10 8.14 2.52 -2.59
N GLY A 11 8.36 1.23 -2.86
CA GLY A 11 8.12 0.57 -4.15
C GLY A 11 6.72 -0.03 -4.33
N GLY A 12 5.75 0.30 -3.47
CA GLY A 12 4.37 -0.16 -3.57
C GLY A 12 3.46 0.81 -4.33
N ASN A 13 2.19 0.41 -4.54
CA ASN A 13 1.18 1.21 -5.27
C ASN A 13 1.01 2.61 -4.66
N ILE A 14 1.06 2.74 -3.33
CA ILE A 14 0.99 4.06 -2.65
C ILE A 14 2.17 4.94 -3.05
N GLY A 15 3.38 4.37 -3.19
CA GLY A 15 4.55 5.11 -3.67
C GLY A 15 4.34 5.64 -5.08
N ALA A 16 3.79 4.83 -5.98
CA ALA A 16 3.44 5.24 -7.33
C ALA A 16 2.40 6.38 -7.35
N ASP A 17 1.31 6.23 -6.60
CA ASP A 17 0.25 7.25 -6.51
C ASP A 17 0.78 8.58 -5.96
N VAL A 18 1.60 8.53 -4.92
CA VAL A 18 2.19 9.72 -4.29
C VAL A 18 3.20 10.40 -5.23
N ALA A 19 4.05 9.62 -5.92
CA ALA A 19 5.03 10.15 -6.86
C ALA A 19 4.32 10.86 -8.04
N ARG A 20 3.31 10.22 -8.62
CA ARG A 20 2.51 10.79 -9.71
C ARG A 20 1.72 12.03 -9.26
N THR A 21 1.24 12.01 -8.02
CA THR A 21 0.58 13.18 -7.43
C THR A 21 1.56 14.33 -7.22
N ALA A 22 2.80 14.05 -6.78
CA ALA A 22 3.83 15.06 -6.61
C ALA A 22 4.16 15.79 -7.93
N VAL A 23 4.26 15.06 -9.04
CA VAL A 23 4.41 15.65 -10.39
C VAL A 23 3.25 16.60 -10.68
N ARG A 24 2.00 16.17 -10.45
CA ARG A 24 0.80 16.98 -10.69
C ARG A 24 0.67 18.20 -9.76
N CYS A 25 1.28 18.11 -8.58
CA CYS A 25 1.34 19.23 -7.62
C CYS A 25 2.43 20.25 -7.92
N GLY A 26 3.22 20.06 -8.99
CA GLY A 26 4.19 21.01 -9.47
C GLY A 26 5.62 20.78 -8.99
N ALA A 27 5.98 19.55 -8.58
CA ALA A 27 7.36 19.17 -8.36
C ALA A 27 8.19 19.36 -9.63
N GLU A 28 9.42 19.86 -9.51
CA GLU A 28 10.35 20.06 -10.63
C GLU A 28 10.83 18.71 -11.18
N SER A 29 11.14 17.78 -10.29
CA SER A 29 11.41 16.38 -10.59
C SER A 29 10.96 15.49 -9.45
N VAL A 30 10.69 14.23 -9.76
CA VAL A 30 10.31 13.21 -8.77
C VAL A 30 11.15 11.96 -8.99
N ASP A 31 11.87 11.55 -7.96
CA ASP A 31 12.62 10.31 -7.89
C ASP A 31 11.98 9.36 -6.88
N LEU A 32 11.72 8.10 -7.27
CA LEU A 32 11.16 7.08 -6.42
C LEU A 32 12.23 6.05 -6.06
N TYR A 33 12.50 5.88 -4.78
CA TYR A 33 13.48 4.93 -4.25
C TYR A 33 12.81 3.79 -3.51
N CYS A 34 13.28 2.54 -3.70
CA CYS A 34 12.79 1.38 -2.98
C CYS A 34 13.89 0.37 -2.69
N LEU A 35 13.63 -0.50 -1.69
CA LEU A 35 14.54 -1.57 -1.28
C LEU A 35 14.61 -2.70 -2.30
N GLU A 36 13.49 -3.01 -2.92
CA GLU A 36 13.33 -4.13 -3.84
C GLU A 36 14.11 -3.92 -5.13
N ALA A 37 14.48 -5.02 -5.79
CA ALA A 37 14.91 -4.97 -7.17
C ALA A 37 13.75 -4.55 -8.08
N TYR A 38 14.07 -4.02 -9.26
CA TYR A 38 13.06 -3.44 -10.16
C TYR A 38 11.91 -4.39 -10.49
N ASP A 39 12.21 -5.67 -10.73
CA ASP A 39 11.21 -6.69 -11.08
C ASP A 39 10.45 -7.24 -9.85
N ASP A 40 11.02 -7.05 -8.65
CA ASP A 40 10.44 -7.52 -7.38
C ASP A 40 9.62 -6.44 -6.66
N MET A 41 9.45 -5.28 -7.27
CA MET A 41 8.70 -4.16 -6.66
C MET A 41 7.24 -4.58 -6.42
N PRO A 42 6.67 -4.25 -5.23
CA PRO A 42 5.27 -4.57 -4.92
C PRO A 42 4.24 -3.86 -5.79
N MET A 43 4.59 -2.74 -6.44
CA MET A 43 3.69 -2.07 -7.38
C MET A 43 3.51 -2.89 -8.66
N GLY A 44 2.32 -2.80 -9.27
CA GLY A 44 2.03 -3.46 -10.53
C GLY A 44 2.84 -2.92 -11.70
N GLU A 45 3.00 -3.73 -12.75
CA GLU A 45 3.68 -3.33 -13.98
C GLU A 45 3.04 -2.09 -14.64
N GLU A 46 1.70 -2.00 -14.57
CA GLU A 46 0.96 -0.84 -15.09
C GLU A 46 1.31 0.44 -14.33
N ASP A 47 1.33 0.41 -12.99
CA ASP A 47 1.69 1.56 -12.15
C ASP A 47 3.12 2.00 -12.40
N ARG A 48 4.05 1.06 -12.53
CA ARG A 48 5.46 1.31 -12.85
C ARG A 48 5.61 2.01 -14.20
N SER A 49 4.97 1.46 -15.23
CA SER A 49 4.94 2.06 -16.58
C SER A 49 4.29 3.44 -16.60
N GLU A 50 3.32 3.69 -15.73
CA GLU A 50 2.69 5.00 -15.59
C GLU A 50 3.59 6.01 -14.89
N CYS A 51 4.37 5.58 -13.89
CA CYS A 51 5.40 6.42 -13.27
C CYS A 51 6.43 6.88 -14.30
N GLU A 52 6.95 5.96 -15.10
CA GLU A 52 7.94 6.29 -16.16
C GLU A 52 7.37 7.27 -17.20
N ARG A 53 6.11 7.08 -17.62
CA ARG A 53 5.43 8.00 -18.54
C ARG A 53 5.20 9.39 -17.96
N ASP A 54 4.98 9.48 -16.65
CA ASP A 54 4.85 10.75 -15.95
C ASP A 54 6.22 11.41 -15.65
N GLY A 55 7.35 10.79 -16.13
CA GLY A 55 8.70 11.32 -15.99
C GLY A 55 9.34 11.09 -14.62
N ILE A 56 8.81 10.12 -13.85
CA ILE A 56 9.36 9.72 -12.55
C ILE A 56 10.53 8.77 -12.78
N THR A 57 11.68 9.04 -12.15
CA THR A 57 12.83 8.13 -12.18
C THR A 57 12.72 7.14 -11.04
N VAL A 58 12.77 5.84 -11.36
CA VAL A 58 12.70 4.76 -10.37
C VAL A 58 14.10 4.23 -10.07
N HIS A 59 14.48 4.29 -8.77
CA HIS A 59 15.75 3.81 -8.23
C HIS A 59 15.52 2.58 -7.36
N ALA A 60 15.70 1.41 -7.94
CA ALA A 60 15.50 0.12 -7.27
C ALA A 60 16.76 -0.36 -6.53
N GLY A 61 16.57 -1.07 -5.42
CA GLY A 61 17.63 -1.64 -4.61
C GLY A 61 18.38 -0.62 -3.75
N TRP A 62 17.69 0.37 -3.19
CA TRP A 62 18.27 1.39 -2.33
C TRP A 62 17.51 1.55 -1.02
N GLY A 63 18.22 1.56 0.09
CA GLY A 63 17.68 1.83 1.41
C GLY A 63 18.15 3.18 1.95
N GLN A 64 17.23 3.99 2.42
CA GLN A 64 17.53 5.30 2.99
C GLN A 64 18.31 5.17 4.31
N THR A 65 19.22 6.11 4.54
CA THR A 65 20.02 6.16 5.77
C THR A 65 19.84 7.46 6.56
N GLU A 66 19.85 8.61 5.87
CA GLU A 66 19.86 9.91 6.52
C GLU A 66 19.21 10.97 5.62
N ILE A 67 18.43 11.86 6.24
CA ILE A 67 17.99 13.10 5.58
C ILE A 67 19.07 14.17 5.81
N VAL A 68 19.57 14.73 4.73
CA VAL A 68 20.52 15.84 4.77
C VAL A 68 19.76 17.14 5.02
N VAL A 69 20.14 17.84 6.08
CA VAL A 69 19.51 19.10 6.48
C VAL A 69 20.54 20.23 6.43
N GLU A 70 20.22 21.29 5.71
CA GLU A 70 21.02 22.52 5.62
C GLU A 70 20.12 23.72 5.99
N ASP A 71 20.60 24.57 6.86
CA ASP A 71 19.85 25.75 7.36
C ASP A 71 18.42 25.44 7.86
N GLY A 72 18.25 24.25 8.48
CA GLY A 72 16.96 23.80 9.00
C GLY A 72 15.97 23.32 7.92
N LYS A 73 16.41 23.13 6.68
CA LYS A 73 15.60 22.64 5.56
C LYS A 73 16.17 21.37 4.99
N CYS A 74 15.32 20.56 4.39
CA CYS A 74 15.75 19.38 3.64
C CYS A 74 16.58 19.83 2.42
N ALA A 75 17.80 19.32 2.33
CA ALA A 75 18.72 19.54 1.21
C ALA A 75 18.97 18.26 0.40
N GLY A 76 18.61 17.08 0.97
CA GLY A 76 18.79 15.81 0.29
C GLY A 76 18.53 14.63 1.19
N ILE A 77 18.78 13.45 0.64
CA ILE A 77 18.68 12.18 1.36
C ILE A 77 19.79 11.24 0.91
N ARG A 78 20.36 10.46 1.84
CA ARG A 78 21.39 9.46 1.57
C ARG A 78 20.82 8.08 1.55
N PHE A 79 21.39 7.25 0.70
CA PHE A 79 21.04 5.87 0.49
C PHE A 79 22.26 4.96 0.58
N ARG A 80 22.02 3.69 0.87
CA ARG A 80 22.97 2.59 0.72
C ARG A 80 22.34 1.49 -0.13
N LYS A 81 23.18 0.70 -0.78
CA LYS A 81 22.71 -0.36 -1.67
C LYS A 81 22.02 -1.46 -0.87
N CYS A 82 20.79 -1.78 -1.22
CA CYS A 82 20.08 -2.95 -0.72
C CYS A 82 20.43 -4.15 -1.60
N THR A 83 20.95 -5.21 -1.00
CA THR A 83 21.35 -6.44 -1.70
C THR A 83 20.29 -7.52 -1.64
N ARG A 84 19.48 -7.50 -0.58
CA ARG A 84 18.39 -8.44 -0.37
C ARG A 84 17.33 -7.84 0.55
N VAL A 85 16.05 -8.05 0.25
CA VAL A 85 14.93 -7.52 1.08
C VAL A 85 14.36 -8.57 2.02
N LYS A 86 14.34 -9.85 1.60
CA LYS A 86 13.77 -10.96 2.38
C LYS A 86 14.84 -12.00 2.68
N ASN A 87 14.77 -12.59 3.86
CA ASN A 87 15.60 -13.75 4.20
C ASN A 87 15.13 -15.04 3.50
N ASP A 88 15.82 -16.15 3.74
CA ASP A 88 15.53 -17.46 3.12
C ASP A 88 14.14 -18.01 3.53
N GLU A 89 13.57 -17.51 4.62
CA GLU A 89 12.22 -17.85 5.09
C GLU A 89 11.12 -16.93 4.49
N GLY A 90 11.49 -16.01 3.58
CA GLY A 90 10.58 -15.04 2.97
C GLY A 90 10.15 -13.88 3.88
N ARG A 91 10.76 -13.73 5.06
CA ARG A 91 10.46 -12.64 6.00
C ARG A 91 11.25 -11.39 5.63
N PHE A 92 10.65 -10.23 5.85
CA PHE A 92 11.30 -8.94 5.66
C PHE A 92 12.52 -8.81 6.59
N ALA A 93 13.71 -8.83 6.00
CA ALA A 93 15.00 -8.72 6.67
C ALA A 93 16.04 -8.14 5.67
N PRO A 94 15.99 -6.83 5.41
CA PRO A 94 16.83 -6.24 4.37
C PRO A 94 18.31 -6.27 4.75
N GLU A 95 19.15 -6.65 3.78
CA GLU A 95 20.61 -6.64 3.87
C GLU A 95 21.17 -5.54 2.97
N PHE A 96 22.26 -4.92 3.42
CA PHE A 96 22.84 -3.76 2.74
C PHE A 96 24.32 -3.92 2.53
N ASP A 97 24.82 -3.30 1.46
CA ASP A 97 26.24 -3.06 1.22
C ASP A 97 26.54 -1.60 1.58
N ASP A 98 27.14 -1.39 2.74
CA ASP A 98 27.49 -0.06 3.24
C ASP A 98 28.68 0.56 2.48
N SER A 99 29.38 -0.20 1.63
CA SER A 99 30.45 0.33 0.77
C SER A 99 29.93 1.10 -0.43
N VAL A 100 28.65 0.91 -0.79
CA VAL A 100 28.00 1.56 -1.93
C VAL A 100 26.89 2.49 -1.42
N SER A 101 27.11 3.78 -1.60
CA SER A 101 26.18 4.83 -1.17
C SER A 101 25.87 5.80 -2.30
N GLU A 102 24.69 6.42 -2.22
CA GLU A 102 24.21 7.45 -3.13
C GLU A 102 23.58 8.59 -2.33
N GLN A 103 23.65 9.81 -2.84
CA GLN A 103 22.94 10.95 -2.28
C GLN A 103 22.08 11.60 -3.37
N ALA A 104 20.80 11.77 -3.08
CA ALA A 104 19.88 12.53 -3.92
C ALA A 104 19.64 13.91 -3.29
N GLU A 105 19.78 14.96 -4.09
CA GLU A 105 19.38 16.32 -3.71
C GLU A 105 17.85 16.40 -3.79
N CYS A 106 17.21 16.90 -2.74
CA CYS A 106 15.76 17.13 -2.75
C CYS A 106 15.37 18.17 -1.71
N THR A 107 14.24 18.82 -1.96
CA THR A 107 13.63 19.77 -1.01
C THR A 107 12.53 19.11 -0.17
N THR A 108 12.04 17.95 -0.61
CA THR A 108 10.96 17.22 0.04
C THR A 108 11.18 15.72 -0.05
N VAL A 109 10.98 15.01 1.06
CA VAL A 109 10.98 13.55 1.13
C VAL A 109 9.60 13.08 1.57
N LEU A 110 9.00 12.16 0.80
CA LEU A 110 7.69 11.57 1.07
C LEU A 110 7.85 10.07 1.36
N TYR A 111 7.49 9.64 2.56
CA TYR A 111 7.60 8.25 2.99
C TYR A 111 6.31 7.47 2.70
N CYS A 112 6.43 6.39 1.90
CA CYS A 112 5.36 5.48 1.51
C CYS A 112 5.72 4.02 1.85
N ILE A 113 6.33 3.81 3.02
CA ILE A 113 6.91 2.52 3.45
C ILE A 113 5.95 1.61 4.22
N GLY A 114 4.67 1.88 4.11
CA GLY A 114 3.63 1.16 4.81
C GLY A 114 3.27 1.78 6.16
N GLN A 115 2.20 1.26 6.72
CA GLN A 115 1.65 1.68 8.01
C GLN A 115 1.26 0.45 8.82
N LYS A 116 1.15 0.59 10.11
CA LYS A 116 0.56 -0.39 11.02
C LYS A 116 -0.35 0.31 12.00
N VAL A 117 -1.33 -0.44 12.51
CA VAL A 117 -2.25 0.10 13.50
C VAL A 117 -1.50 0.32 14.82
N ASP A 118 -1.63 1.51 15.37
CA ASP A 118 -1.15 1.85 16.72
C ASP A 118 -2.36 1.90 17.67
N TRP A 119 -2.50 0.87 18.45
CA TRP A 119 -3.62 0.72 19.39
C TRP A 119 -3.50 1.60 20.63
N ARG A 120 -2.26 1.97 21.02
CA ARG A 120 -1.97 2.66 22.29
C ARG A 120 -2.73 2.01 23.45
N GLU A 121 -3.55 2.79 24.14
CA GLU A 121 -4.34 2.34 25.28
C GLU A 121 -5.80 1.98 24.92
N LEU A 122 -6.18 2.11 23.64
CA LEU A 122 -7.59 1.97 23.21
C LEU A 122 -8.24 0.66 23.63
N LEU A 123 -7.49 -0.44 23.61
CA LEU A 123 -7.99 -1.78 23.95
C LEU A 123 -7.44 -2.31 25.28
N THR A 124 -6.81 -1.45 26.08
CA THR A 124 -6.28 -1.82 27.41
C THR A 124 -7.43 -2.21 28.35
N GLY A 125 -7.28 -3.35 29.03
CA GLY A 125 -8.28 -3.85 29.95
C GLY A 125 -9.47 -4.58 29.31
N THR A 126 -9.46 -4.76 27.99
CA THR A 126 -10.42 -5.60 27.27
C THR A 126 -9.90 -7.03 27.11
N ALA A 127 -10.79 -7.98 26.75
CA ALA A 127 -10.41 -9.35 26.41
C ALA A 127 -9.96 -9.52 24.95
N VAL A 128 -9.70 -8.43 24.22
CA VAL A 128 -9.27 -8.46 22.83
C VAL A 128 -7.88 -9.09 22.71
N GLU A 129 -7.75 -10.05 21.81
CA GLU A 129 -6.49 -10.73 21.50
C GLU A 129 -5.87 -10.20 20.22
N PHE A 130 -4.53 -10.23 20.17
CA PHE A 130 -3.76 -9.77 19.02
C PHE A 130 -3.00 -10.90 18.32
N ASN A 131 -2.81 -10.75 17.03
CA ASN A 131 -1.86 -11.54 16.24
C ASN A 131 -0.43 -11.00 16.43
N PRO A 132 0.62 -11.79 16.10
CA PRO A 132 2.01 -11.34 16.20
C PRO A 132 2.34 -10.08 15.37
N ASN A 133 1.58 -9.82 14.31
CA ASN A 133 1.72 -8.63 13.45
C ASN A 133 0.96 -7.39 13.99
N GLY A 134 0.34 -7.48 15.17
CA GLY A 134 -0.40 -6.40 15.82
C GLY A 134 -1.84 -6.22 15.32
N THR A 135 -2.35 -7.07 14.43
CA THR A 135 -3.76 -7.07 14.06
C THR A 135 -4.61 -7.77 15.14
N VAL A 136 -5.88 -7.43 15.22
CA VAL A 136 -6.81 -8.02 16.19
C VAL A 136 -7.33 -9.36 15.69
N LYS A 137 -7.41 -10.35 16.60
CA LYS A 137 -8.11 -11.62 16.33
C LYS A 137 -9.61 -11.44 16.41
N ALA A 138 -10.32 -11.91 15.39
CA ALA A 138 -11.78 -11.90 15.36
C ALA A 138 -12.31 -13.11 14.58
N ASP A 139 -13.58 -13.41 14.80
CA ASP A 139 -14.28 -14.43 14.03
C ASP A 139 -14.42 -14.01 12.56
N PRO A 140 -14.06 -14.85 11.58
CA PRO A 140 -13.99 -14.46 10.16
C PRO A 140 -15.35 -14.25 9.49
N VAL A 141 -16.44 -14.62 10.16
CA VAL A 141 -17.81 -14.44 9.66
C VAL A 141 -18.49 -13.26 10.32
N THR A 142 -18.32 -13.14 11.63
CA THR A 142 -19.01 -12.11 12.42
C THR A 142 -18.17 -10.88 12.67
N TYR A 143 -16.85 -10.96 12.50
CA TYR A 143 -15.91 -9.88 12.85
C TYR A 143 -15.90 -9.51 14.33
N GLN A 144 -16.51 -10.37 15.19
CA GLN A 144 -16.54 -10.21 16.63
C GLN A 144 -15.21 -10.66 17.24
N THR A 145 -14.69 -9.90 18.18
CA THR A 145 -13.47 -10.23 18.94
C THR A 145 -13.79 -11.14 20.13
N ALA A 146 -12.78 -11.48 20.93
CA ALA A 146 -13.00 -12.15 22.21
C ALA A 146 -13.82 -11.29 23.20
N GLU A 147 -13.74 -9.96 23.08
CA GLU A 147 -14.64 -9.02 23.75
C GLU A 147 -15.94 -8.91 22.96
N LYS A 148 -17.06 -9.30 23.58
CA LYS A 148 -18.33 -9.55 22.86
C LYS A 148 -18.96 -8.33 22.21
N ASP A 149 -18.71 -7.14 22.70
CA ASP A 149 -19.23 -5.87 22.21
C ASP A 149 -18.24 -5.13 21.28
N ILE A 150 -17.07 -5.74 21.03
CA ILE A 150 -16.06 -5.19 20.12
C ILE A 150 -16.01 -5.99 18.82
N PHE A 151 -16.17 -5.27 17.71
CA PHE A 151 -16.08 -5.80 16.34
C PHE A 151 -14.94 -5.08 15.61
N VAL A 152 -14.24 -5.80 14.74
CA VAL A 152 -13.09 -5.25 14.03
C VAL A 152 -13.13 -5.64 12.55
N GLY A 153 -12.68 -4.75 11.66
CA GLY A 153 -12.58 -5.01 10.22
C GLY A 153 -11.52 -4.14 9.56
N GLY A 154 -11.32 -4.31 8.25
CA GLY A 154 -10.29 -3.62 7.49
C GLY A 154 -8.87 -3.93 7.98
N ASP A 155 -7.96 -2.98 7.84
CA ASP A 155 -6.54 -3.15 8.17
C ASP A 155 -6.28 -3.54 9.64
N ALA A 156 -7.17 -3.15 10.52
CA ALA A 156 -7.13 -3.51 11.93
C ALA A 156 -7.28 -5.04 12.17
N TYR A 157 -7.93 -5.74 11.24
CA TYR A 157 -8.16 -7.18 11.27
C TYR A 157 -7.24 -7.96 10.34
N THR A 158 -7.09 -7.49 9.09
CA THR A 158 -6.37 -8.24 8.05
C THR A 158 -4.92 -7.79 7.85
N GLY A 159 -4.52 -6.65 8.42
CA GLY A 159 -3.36 -5.89 7.96
C GLY A 159 -3.71 -5.09 6.71
N GLN A 160 -2.72 -4.40 6.14
CA GLN A 160 -2.91 -3.54 4.97
C GLN A 160 -3.49 -4.29 3.77
N LYS A 161 -4.62 -3.79 3.26
CA LYS A 161 -5.30 -4.27 2.05
C LYS A 161 -5.94 -3.11 1.30
N PHE A 162 -6.70 -3.44 0.24
CA PHE A 162 -7.41 -2.44 -0.54
C PHE A 162 -8.64 -1.88 0.19
N ALA A 163 -9.02 -0.65 -0.15
CA ALA A 163 -10.19 0.00 0.41
C ALA A 163 -11.48 -0.83 0.24
N ILE A 164 -11.60 -1.58 -0.86
CA ILE A 164 -12.75 -2.45 -1.11
C ILE A 164 -12.86 -3.59 -0.07
N ASP A 165 -11.73 -4.11 0.42
CA ASP A 165 -11.70 -5.13 1.47
C ASP A 165 -12.21 -4.55 2.80
N ALA A 166 -11.79 -3.31 3.11
CA ALA A 166 -12.26 -2.60 4.30
C ALA A 166 -13.77 -2.31 4.23
N ILE A 167 -14.29 -1.88 3.07
CA ILE A 167 -15.72 -1.66 2.83
C ILE A 167 -16.49 -2.98 3.02
N ALA A 168 -16.00 -4.08 2.47
CA ALA A 168 -16.63 -5.39 2.61
C ALA A 168 -16.66 -5.84 4.07
N ALA A 169 -15.55 -5.72 4.80
CA ALA A 169 -15.47 -6.04 6.22
C ALA A 169 -16.40 -5.16 7.07
N GLY A 170 -16.44 -3.85 6.80
CA GLY A 170 -17.32 -2.90 7.48
C GLY A 170 -18.80 -3.25 7.29
N LYS A 171 -19.21 -3.61 6.07
CA LYS A 171 -20.58 -4.04 5.78
C LYS A 171 -20.97 -5.29 6.55
N GLU A 172 -20.12 -6.31 6.59
CA GLU A 172 -20.38 -7.54 7.32
C GLU A 172 -20.33 -7.33 8.84
N GLY A 173 -19.37 -6.54 9.33
CA GLY A 173 -19.27 -6.17 10.74
C GLY A 173 -20.48 -5.38 11.22
N ALA A 174 -21.01 -4.47 10.42
CA ALA A 174 -22.24 -3.72 10.74
C ALA A 174 -23.48 -4.63 10.89
N ILE A 175 -23.60 -5.68 10.07
CA ILE A 175 -24.67 -6.68 10.23
C ILE A 175 -24.52 -7.39 11.58
N SER A 176 -23.32 -7.75 11.98
CA SER A 176 -23.04 -8.39 13.26
C SER A 176 -23.37 -7.48 14.43
N LEU A 177 -22.89 -6.23 14.37
CA LEU A 177 -23.16 -5.22 15.40
C LEU A 177 -24.68 -4.97 15.56
N HIS A 178 -25.39 -4.82 14.43
CA HIS A 178 -26.86 -4.65 14.46
C HIS A 178 -27.56 -5.84 15.13
N ARG A 179 -27.16 -7.07 14.78
CA ARG A 179 -27.73 -8.29 15.40
C ARG A 179 -27.38 -8.40 16.88
N PHE A 180 -26.15 -8.04 17.25
CA PHE A 180 -25.70 -8.06 18.64
C PHE A 180 -26.55 -7.13 19.51
N VAL A 181 -26.76 -5.89 19.09
CA VAL A 181 -27.58 -4.92 19.83
C VAL A 181 -29.03 -5.37 19.93
N ARG A 182 -29.53 -6.12 18.97
CA ARG A 182 -30.89 -6.68 18.98
C ARG A 182 -30.98 -8.06 19.64
N HIS A 183 -29.92 -8.54 20.28
CA HIS A 183 -29.86 -9.87 20.89
C HIS A 183 -30.22 -11.02 19.94
N ALA A 184 -29.94 -10.84 18.63
CA ALA A 184 -30.16 -11.84 17.61
C ALA A 184 -28.90 -12.69 17.36
N THR A 185 -29.07 -13.90 16.82
CA THR A 185 -27.97 -14.79 16.49
C THR A 185 -27.12 -14.21 15.37
N LEU A 186 -25.80 -14.06 15.59
CA LEU A 186 -24.88 -13.40 14.66
C LEU A 186 -24.66 -14.18 13.36
N THR A 187 -24.74 -15.52 13.40
CA THR A 187 -24.30 -16.41 12.32
C THR A 187 -25.43 -16.90 11.41
N VAL A 188 -26.68 -16.78 11.79
CA VAL A 188 -27.82 -17.29 10.99
C VAL A 188 -27.84 -16.65 9.60
N GLY A 189 -27.85 -17.51 8.56
CA GLY A 189 -27.85 -17.08 7.16
C GLY A 189 -26.56 -16.44 6.68
N ARG A 190 -25.46 -16.63 7.42
CA ARG A 190 -24.12 -16.12 7.04
C ARG A 190 -23.15 -17.29 6.93
N ASN A 191 -22.55 -17.40 5.76
CA ASN A 191 -21.49 -18.37 5.49
C ASN A 191 -20.17 -17.64 5.31
N ARG A 192 -19.06 -18.32 5.66
CA ARG A 192 -17.73 -17.84 5.29
C ARG A 192 -17.70 -17.65 3.78
N ARG A 193 -17.31 -16.47 3.32
CA ARG A 193 -17.13 -16.21 1.88
C ARG A 193 -16.03 -17.11 1.37
N GLN A 194 -16.33 -17.84 0.29
CA GLN A 194 -15.32 -18.55 -0.48
C GLN A 194 -14.98 -17.67 -1.69
N PHE A 195 -13.71 -17.32 -1.81
CA PHE A 195 -13.21 -16.67 -3.02
C PHE A 195 -12.79 -17.75 -3.99
N ILE A 196 -13.23 -17.64 -5.22
CA ILE A 196 -12.74 -18.47 -6.32
C ILE A 196 -11.62 -17.66 -6.97
N GLU A 197 -10.41 -18.15 -6.82
CA GLU A 197 -9.27 -17.61 -7.56
C GLU A 197 -9.31 -18.22 -8.97
N LEU A 198 -9.44 -17.35 -9.97
CA LEU A 198 -9.42 -17.79 -11.36
C LEU A 198 -7.97 -18.00 -11.79
N ASP A 199 -7.66 -19.21 -12.24
CA ASP A 199 -6.41 -19.50 -12.92
C ASP A 199 -6.40 -18.79 -14.29
N LYS A 200 -5.79 -17.62 -14.34
CA LYS A 200 -5.73 -16.79 -15.53
C LYS A 200 -4.81 -17.35 -16.62
N GLU A 201 -3.87 -18.22 -16.25
CA GLU A 201 -2.93 -18.83 -17.19
C GLU A 201 -3.55 -19.99 -17.95
N ASN A 202 -4.41 -20.76 -17.27
CA ASN A 202 -5.06 -21.93 -17.84
C ASN A 202 -6.57 -21.73 -18.09
N ALA A 203 -7.11 -20.53 -17.84
CA ALA A 203 -8.51 -20.24 -18.09
C ALA A 203 -8.82 -20.34 -19.59
N LEU A 204 -9.92 -21.04 -19.94
CA LEU A 204 -10.40 -21.08 -21.31
C LEU A 204 -10.82 -19.69 -21.75
N ILE A 205 -10.05 -19.11 -22.68
CA ILE A 205 -10.39 -17.85 -23.33
C ILE A 205 -11.49 -18.15 -24.36
N PRO A 206 -12.63 -17.44 -24.32
CA PRO A 206 -13.67 -17.59 -25.34
C PRO A 206 -13.10 -17.37 -26.75
N VAL A 207 -13.53 -18.20 -27.73
CA VAL A 207 -13.03 -18.15 -29.11
C VAL A 207 -13.27 -16.79 -29.79
N ASN A 208 -14.24 -16.03 -29.29
CA ASN A 208 -14.61 -14.69 -29.78
C ASN A 208 -13.99 -13.55 -28.93
N TYR A 209 -12.98 -13.85 -28.13
CA TYR A 209 -12.28 -12.81 -27.35
C TYR A 209 -11.50 -11.89 -28.31
N ASP A 210 -11.75 -10.60 -28.19
CA ASP A 210 -11.03 -9.59 -28.97
C ASP A 210 -9.60 -9.44 -28.45
N THR A 211 -8.63 -9.87 -29.26
CA THR A 211 -7.20 -9.79 -28.95
C THR A 211 -6.56 -8.52 -29.50
N THR A 212 -7.34 -7.58 -30.04
CA THR A 212 -6.83 -6.31 -30.53
C THR A 212 -6.09 -5.58 -29.39
N PRO A 213 -4.87 -5.10 -29.64
CA PRO A 213 -4.14 -4.36 -28.61
C PRO A 213 -4.96 -3.19 -28.08
N ARG A 214 -4.93 -2.99 -26.75
CA ARG A 214 -5.66 -1.89 -26.09
C ARG A 214 -5.30 -0.56 -26.77
N GLN A 215 -6.29 0.11 -27.31
CA GLN A 215 -6.15 1.46 -27.85
C GLN A 215 -5.98 2.43 -26.68
N ARG A 216 -4.78 3.01 -26.55
CA ARG A 216 -4.50 4.04 -25.53
C ARG A 216 -4.78 5.40 -26.12
N ILE A 217 -5.79 6.07 -25.59
CA ILE A 217 -6.05 7.47 -25.92
C ILE A 217 -5.01 8.31 -25.14
N GLY A 218 -4.30 9.18 -25.84
CA GLY A 218 -3.40 10.13 -25.19
C GLY A 218 -4.17 11.03 -24.23
N TYR A 219 -3.74 11.08 -22.97
CA TYR A 219 -4.34 11.99 -22.00
C TYR A 219 -3.95 13.43 -22.34
N ASN A 220 -4.91 14.28 -22.59
CA ASN A 220 -4.70 15.71 -22.56
C ASN A 220 -5.03 16.18 -21.13
N LEU A 221 -4.00 16.34 -20.30
CA LEU A 221 -4.13 16.75 -18.89
C LEU A 221 -4.85 18.11 -18.72
N SER A 222 -4.93 18.92 -19.77
CA SER A 222 -5.66 20.20 -19.74
C SER A 222 -7.17 20.04 -19.73
N LEU A 223 -7.70 18.85 -20.02
CA LEU A 223 -9.14 18.56 -20.05
C LEU A 223 -9.66 17.91 -18.75
N ILE A 224 -8.80 17.66 -17.74
CA ILE A 224 -9.22 17.14 -16.44
C ILE A 224 -9.68 18.27 -15.50
N HIS A 225 -9.85 19.48 -15.95
CA HIS A 225 -10.65 20.47 -15.27
C HIS A 225 -12.12 20.14 -15.52
N ILE A 226 -12.67 19.26 -14.68
CA ILE A 226 -14.11 19.19 -14.51
C ILE A 226 -14.48 20.55 -13.90
N SER A 227 -15.07 21.40 -14.71
CA SER A 227 -15.74 22.59 -14.20
C SER A 227 -16.80 22.15 -13.21
N GLU A 228 -16.82 22.79 -12.06
CA GLU A 228 -17.86 22.71 -11.05
C GLU A 228 -19.27 22.83 -11.64
#